data_e3259cbb3e4dc72c72304432a6d78679
#
_entry.id   e3259cbb3e4dc72c72304432a6d78679
#
_cell.length_a   1.000
_cell.length_b   1.000
_cell.length_c   1.000
_cell.angle_alpha   90.00
_cell.angle_beta   90.00
_cell.angle_gamma   90.00
#
_symmetry.space_group_name_H-M   'P 1'
#
loop_
_entity.id
_entity.type
_entity.pdbx_description
1 polymer ?
#
loop_
_entity_poly.entity_id
_entity_poly.type
_entity_poly.pdbx_seq_one_letter_code
_entity_poly.pdbx_strand_id
1 'polypeptide(L)'
;MQLDVQWFLKTLVDNSVMTVERGIQINNALGGEPDLMQYAQEVLNELCAGMSPEDARNWASQLEQVIAFAQQQAATGQAPDLGTAPDAAQSAGPRAVAGEDGVSAEIPNLRNVSQMTDEEVADTMRQLLLALRVYGASDLHLSSNAPAFIRKNLLLERLDPEWVMPDADVVRLNMALLTEEQREQFRRSQDMNIGLQIGKARFRTALMFHKDGMSGAYRLVPDRIMTLEELGFLPADAKNIRRLLDYNNGLILVTGPLGSGKTTTLASMIEVANNTREDHVITVEDPIEIVQKSKGCQITQREIGTCTKSYHAALKGALREDPDIIVIGEMHDLETIENAITASETGHLVIGTLHTCDAGNTLNRVLDVFPPAQQPQIRAMTAGSLRGIVCQRLVPAANGGLTIAYELLINTVAVANLISEGKLYQLKATMQIGSKAGMCTIDQNLFEKFKAGHITAETALAYMRDASVIDQIKKYVAVEEAKKLVAAKTAAKKKK
;
A
#
# COMPACT_ATOMS: atom_id res chain seq x y z
N MET A 1 -3.89 -13.03 -39.94
CA MET A 1 -2.98 -13.50 -38.84
C MET A 1 -3.31 -14.95 -38.54
N GLN A 2 -2.32 -15.86 -38.62
CA GLN A 2 -2.49 -17.30 -38.35
C GLN A 2 -2.90 -17.55 -36.89
N LEU A 3 -3.53 -18.68 -36.60
CA LEU A 3 -4.13 -18.96 -35.28
C LEU A 3 -3.07 -19.04 -34.13
N ASP A 4 -1.91 -19.61 -34.46
CA ASP A 4 -0.77 -19.69 -33.53
C ASP A 4 -0.14 -18.31 -33.26
N VAL A 5 -0.06 -17.43 -34.27
CA VAL A 5 0.36 -16.03 -34.08
C VAL A 5 -0.63 -15.25 -33.21
N GLN A 6 -1.94 -15.53 -33.36
CA GLN A 6 -2.96 -14.91 -32.52
C GLN A 6 -2.79 -15.33 -31.03
N TRP A 7 -2.55 -16.63 -30.78
CA TRP A 7 -2.29 -17.12 -29.43
C TRP A 7 -0.97 -16.61 -28.84
N PHE A 8 0.06 -16.47 -29.66
CA PHE A 8 1.33 -15.90 -29.28
C PHE A 8 1.15 -14.42 -28.86
N LEU A 9 0.49 -13.61 -29.68
CA LEU A 9 0.17 -12.23 -29.38
C LEU A 9 -0.68 -12.11 -28.11
N LYS A 10 -1.74 -12.94 -27.99
CA LYS A 10 -2.58 -12.98 -26.80
C LYS A 10 -1.77 -13.21 -25.53
N THR A 11 -0.85 -14.17 -25.55
CA THR A 11 0.01 -14.49 -24.42
C THR A 11 0.94 -13.33 -24.05
N LEU A 12 1.50 -12.63 -25.05
CA LEU A 12 2.32 -11.43 -24.80
C LEU A 12 1.51 -10.26 -24.22
N VAL A 13 0.28 -10.09 -24.68
CA VAL A 13 -0.63 -9.05 -24.20
C VAL A 13 -1.06 -9.35 -22.75
N ASP A 14 -1.45 -10.58 -22.46
CA ASP A 14 -1.86 -10.99 -21.10
C ASP A 14 -0.72 -10.86 -20.08
N ASN A 15 0.52 -11.01 -20.52
CA ASN A 15 1.71 -10.80 -19.68
C ASN A 15 2.24 -9.36 -19.72
N SER A 16 1.50 -8.42 -20.33
CA SER A 16 1.88 -6.99 -20.43
C SER A 16 3.23 -6.72 -21.11
N VAL A 17 3.65 -7.62 -22.01
CA VAL A 17 4.90 -7.51 -22.79
C VAL A 17 4.70 -6.63 -24.01
N MET A 18 3.49 -6.65 -24.59
CA MET A 18 3.16 -5.95 -25.83
C MET A 18 1.67 -5.53 -25.83
N THR A 19 1.32 -4.50 -26.61
CA THR A 19 -0.10 -4.14 -26.84
C THR A 19 -0.63 -4.85 -28.10
N VAL A 20 -1.96 -5.01 -28.17
CA VAL A 20 -2.63 -5.61 -29.35
C VAL A 20 -2.34 -4.81 -30.61
N GLU A 21 -2.38 -3.46 -30.53
CA GLU A 21 -2.10 -2.57 -31.66
C GLU A 21 -0.68 -2.77 -32.18
N ARG A 22 0.30 -2.88 -31.27
CA ARG A 22 1.70 -3.09 -31.66
C ARG A 22 1.90 -4.45 -32.31
N GLY A 23 1.27 -5.49 -31.79
CA GLY A 23 1.27 -6.81 -32.39
C GLY A 23 0.66 -6.84 -33.81
N ILE A 24 -0.43 -6.11 -34.02
CA ILE A 24 -1.06 -5.95 -35.33
C ILE A 24 -0.13 -5.18 -36.29
N GLN A 25 0.57 -4.15 -35.84
CA GLN A 25 1.54 -3.39 -36.64
C GLN A 25 2.68 -4.28 -37.12
N ILE A 26 3.24 -5.13 -36.24
CA ILE A 26 4.28 -6.10 -36.60
C ILE A 26 3.75 -7.11 -37.66
N ASN A 27 2.56 -7.65 -37.45
CA ASN A 27 1.92 -8.55 -38.38
C ASN A 27 1.74 -7.92 -39.77
N ASN A 28 1.30 -6.68 -39.84
CA ASN A 28 1.11 -5.93 -41.07
C ASN A 28 2.44 -5.62 -41.76
N ALA A 29 3.48 -5.30 -41.01
CA ALA A 29 4.83 -5.06 -41.51
C ALA A 29 5.45 -6.32 -42.14
N LEU A 30 5.06 -7.51 -41.66
CA LEU A 30 5.48 -8.81 -42.17
C LEU A 30 4.58 -9.36 -43.29
N GLY A 31 3.66 -8.54 -43.83
CA GLY A 31 2.82 -8.92 -44.99
C GLY A 31 1.46 -9.49 -44.60
N GLY A 32 1.04 -9.43 -43.34
CA GLY A 32 -0.30 -9.77 -42.86
C GLY A 32 -0.53 -11.24 -42.46
N GLU A 33 0.28 -12.17 -42.94
CA GLU A 33 0.19 -13.61 -42.62
C GLU A 33 1.58 -14.26 -42.40
N PRO A 34 2.43 -13.70 -41.50
CA PRO A 34 3.70 -14.34 -41.19
C PRO A 34 3.48 -15.69 -40.50
N ASP A 35 4.44 -16.59 -40.63
CA ASP A 35 4.49 -17.76 -39.74
C ASP A 35 4.90 -17.35 -38.31
N LEU A 36 4.60 -18.21 -37.36
CA LEU A 36 4.84 -17.92 -35.93
C LEU A 36 6.32 -17.63 -35.64
N MET A 37 7.24 -18.29 -36.32
CA MET A 37 8.68 -18.08 -36.06
C MET A 37 9.17 -16.74 -36.60
N GLN A 38 8.68 -16.31 -37.76
CA GLN A 38 8.98 -14.99 -38.31
C GLN A 38 8.41 -13.89 -37.42
N TYR A 39 7.19 -14.05 -36.95
CA TYR A 39 6.55 -13.11 -36.08
C TYR A 39 7.28 -13.01 -34.73
N ALA A 40 7.61 -14.13 -34.09
CA ALA A 40 8.34 -14.19 -32.84
C ALA A 40 9.76 -13.61 -32.96
N GLN A 41 10.44 -13.80 -34.09
CA GLN A 41 11.77 -13.22 -34.32
C GLN A 41 11.72 -11.69 -34.41
N GLU A 42 10.68 -11.13 -35.06
CA GLU A 42 10.52 -9.68 -35.14
C GLU A 42 10.16 -9.07 -33.79
N VAL A 43 9.30 -9.73 -32.98
CA VAL A 43 9.02 -9.36 -31.61
C VAL A 43 10.29 -9.38 -30.76
N LEU A 44 11.12 -10.41 -30.90
CA LEU A 44 12.39 -10.50 -30.18
C LEU A 44 13.34 -9.36 -30.57
N ASN A 45 13.48 -9.05 -31.84
CA ASN A 45 14.31 -7.96 -32.34
C ASN A 45 13.88 -6.62 -31.74
N GLU A 46 12.59 -6.39 -31.66
CA GLU A 46 12.04 -5.15 -31.09
C GLU A 46 12.23 -5.07 -29.58
N LEU A 47 11.95 -6.14 -28.85
CA LEU A 47 12.10 -6.19 -27.40
C LEU A 47 13.57 -6.07 -26.95
N CYS A 48 14.50 -6.63 -27.73
CA CYS A 48 15.91 -6.63 -27.40
C CYS A 48 16.68 -5.43 -27.95
N ALA A 49 16.02 -4.48 -28.63
CA ALA A 49 16.66 -3.30 -29.17
C ALA A 49 17.30 -2.44 -28.07
N GLY A 50 18.64 -2.45 -27.99
CA GLY A 50 19.40 -1.71 -26.98
C GLY A 50 19.68 -2.45 -25.67
N MET A 51 19.34 -3.73 -25.56
CA MET A 51 19.64 -4.56 -24.38
C MET A 51 21.04 -5.18 -24.41
N SER A 52 21.50 -5.67 -23.24
CA SER A 52 22.74 -6.44 -23.15
C SER A 52 22.60 -7.82 -23.83
N PRO A 53 23.71 -8.45 -24.30
CA PRO A 53 23.65 -9.79 -24.91
C PRO A 53 23.16 -10.90 -23.96
N GLU A 54 23.24 -10.68 -22.65
CA GLU A 54 22.77 -11.62 -21.63
C GLU A 54 21.24 -11.51 -21.45
N ASP A 55 20.73 -10.29 -21.36
CA ASP A 55 19.29 -10.03 -21.28
C ASP A 55 18.54 -10.48 -22.54
N ALA A 56 19.13 -10.25 -23.72
CA ALA A 56 18.57 -10.72 -25.00
C ALA A 56 18.47 -12.25 -25.06
N ARG A 57 19.45 -12.99 -24.53
CA ARG A 57 19.38 -14.46 -24.43
C ARG A 57 18.29 -14.93 -23.47
N ASN A 58 18.09 -14.24 -22.36
CA ASN A 58 17.01 -14.55 -21.42
C ASN A 58 15.63 -14.36 -22.05
N TRP A 59 15.43 -13.29 -22.81
CA TRP A 59 14.20 -13.04 -23.56
C TRP A 59 13.96 -14.10 -24.64
N ALA A 60 14.98 -14.49 -25.40
CA ALA A 60 14.86 -15.54 -26.40
C ALA A 60 14.36 -16.87 -25.78
N SER A 61 14.92 -17.26 -24.63
CA SER A 61 14.49 -18.48 -23.91
C SER A 61 13.06 -18.40 -23.38
N GLN A 62 12.60 -17.22 -22.95
CA GLN A 62 11.21 -17.01 -22.52
C GLN A 62 10.25 -17.09 -23.71
N LEU A 63 10.59 -16.49 -24.84
CA LEU A 63 9.76 -16.52 -26.04
C LEU A 63 9.63 -17.94 -26.64
N GLU A 64 10.64 -18.79 -26.49
CA GLU A 64 10.54 -20.21 -26.91
C GLU A 64 9.41 -20.94 -26.13
N GLN A 65 9.23 -20.65 -24.86
CA GLN A 65 8.13 -21.21 -24.05
C GLN A 65 6.77 -20.68 -24.52
N VAL A 66 6.69 -19.39 -24.85
CA VAL A 66 5.46 -18.76 -25.37
C VAL A 66 5.12 -19.31 -26.76
N ILE A 67 6.10 -19.56 -27.62
CA ILE A 67 5.93 -20.20 -28.92
C ILE A 67 5.33 -21.62 -28.77
N ALA A 68 5.92 -22.44 -27.89
CA ALA A 68 5.43 -23.78 -27.62
C ALA A 68 3.99 -23.79 -27.11
N PHE A 69 3.66 -22.88 -26.20
CA PHE A 69 2.30 -22.72 -25.70
C PHE A 69 1.32 -22.28 -26.79
N ALA A 70 1.69 -21.30 -27.61
CA ALA A 70 0.85 -20.80 -28.68
C ALA A 70 0.54 -21.89 -29.72
N GLN A 71 1.51 -22.71 -30.10
CA GLN A 71 1.34 -23.86 -30.98
C GLN A 71 0.38 -24.91 -30.37
N GLN A 72 0.52 -25.18 -29.08
CA GLN A 72 -0.36 -26.12 -28.38
C GLN A 72 -1.80 -25.61 -28.33
N GLN A 73 -2.02 -24.33 -28.10
CA GLN A 73 -3.35 -23.72 -28.06
C GLN A 73 -3.98 -23.66 -29.48
N ALA A 74 -3.19 -23.30 -30.49
CA ALA A 74 -3.66 -23.28 -31.87
C ALA A 74 -4.15 -24.66 -32.36
N ALA A 75 -3.54 -25.74 -31.85
CA ALA A 75 -3.97 -27.11 -32.16
C ALA A 75 -5.38 -27.44 -31.62
N THR A 76 -5.94 -26.67 -30.72
CA THR A 76 -7.32 -26.81 -30.23
C THR A 76 -8.37 -26.29 -31.24
N GLY A 77 -7.95 -25.52 -32.23
CA GLY A 77 -8.82 -24.91 -33.25
C GLY A 77 -9.66 -23.72 -32.78
N GLN A 78 -9.47 -23.26 -31.52
CA GLN A 78 -10.15 -22.07 -30.99
C GLN A 78 -9.29 -20.84 -31.22
N ALA A 79 -9.88 -19.76 -31.74
CA ALA A 79 -9.21 -18.46 -31.80
C ALA A 79 -9.27 -17.76 -30.42
N PRO A 80 -8.16 -17.13 -29.98
CA PRO A 80 -8.19 -16.35 -28.77
C PRO A 80 -9.01 -15.07 -28.95
N ASP A 81 -9.69 -14.62 -27.91
CA ASP A 81 -10.25 -13.28 -27.87
C ASP A 81 -9.10 -12.28 -27.64
N LEU A 82 -8.68 -11.60 -28.69
CA LEU A 82 -7.64 -10.57 -28.64
C LEU A 82 -8.18 -9.23 -28.10
N GLY A 83 -9.51 -9.12 -27.84
CA GLY A 83 -10.17 -7.83 -27.64
C GLY A 83 -10.14 -7.04 -28.97
N THR A 84 -11.27 -6.58 -29.44
CA THR A 84 -11.30 -5.70 -30.63
C THR A 84 -10.55 -4.42 -30.32
N ALA A 85 -9.54 -4.09 -31.14
CA ALA A 85 -8.98 -2.75 -31.18
C ALA A 85 -10.14 -1.77 -31.42
N PRO A 86 -10.30 -0.71 -30.62
CA PRO A 86 -11.28 0.31 -30.94
C PRO A 86 -10.86 0.98 -32.25
N ASP A 87 -11.81 1.06 -33.21
CA ASP A 87 -11.64 1.79 -34.46
C ASP A 87 -11.06 3.18 -34.18
N ALA A 88 -9.98 3.50 -34.89
CA ALA A 88 -9.35 4.80 -34.88
C ALA A 88 -10.26 5.83 -35.58
N ALA A 89 -11.29 6.28 -34.91
CA ALA A 89 -12.02 7.52 -35.24
C ALA A 89 -12.91 7.90 -34.06
N GLN A 90 -12.53 8.96 -33.44
CA GLN A 90 -13.16 9.76 -32.39
C GLN A 90 -12.47 9.63 -31.03
N SER A 91 -11.81 10.73 -30.69
CA SER A 91 -11.40 11.12 -29.34
C SER A 91 -12.58 11.04 -28.35
N ALA A 92 -12.83 9.86 -27.80
CA ALA A 92 -13.74 9.68 -26.70
C ALA A 92 -12.89 9.52 -25.43
N GLY A 93 -12.97 10.51 -24.56
CA GLY A 93 -12.53 10.41 -23.18
C GLY A 93 -13.15 9.19 -22.47
N PRO A 94 -12.69 8.82 -21.29
CA PRO A 94 -13.08 7.62 -20.58
C PRO A 94 -14.61 7.49 -20.45
N ARG A 95 -15.14 6.34 -20.85
CA ARG A 95 -16.60 6.04 -20.81
C ARG A 95 -17.11 6.15 -19.39
N ALA A 96 -18.25 6.83 -19.25
CA ALA A 96 -18.97 6.97 -18.00
C ALA A 96 -19.35 5.60 -17.40
N VAL A 97 -18.78 5.28 -16.27
CA VAL A 97 -19.22 4.21 -15.39
C VAL A 97 -19.96 4.90 -14.24
N ALA A 98 -21.25 4.62 -14.07
CA ALA A 98 -22.01 5.17 -12.96
C ALA A 98 -21.56 4.50 -11.65
N GLY A 99 -21.04 5.28 -10.70
CA GLY A 99 -20.75 4.82 -9.35
C GLY A 99 -22.03 4.74 -8.49
N GLU A 100 -22.00 3.98 -7.40
CA GLU A 100 -23.12 3.79 -6.46
C GLU A 100 -23.69 5.10 -5.86
N ASP A 101 -22.95 6.21 -5.91
CA ASP A 101 -23.35 7.52 -5.38
C ASP A 101 -23.86 8.50 -6.47
N GLY A 102 -24.15 8.06 -7.70
CA GLY A 102 -24.61 8.91 -8.80
C GLY A 102 -23.55 9.85 -9.40
N VAL A 103 -22.28 9.63 -9.09
CA VAL A 103 -21.14 10.38 -9.63
C VAL A 103 -20.75 9.80 -10.99
N SER A 104 -20.63 10.67 -12.01
CA SER A 104 -20.13 10.28 -13.33
C SER A 104 -18.63 9.99 -13.25
N ALA A 105 -18.17 8.92 -13.92
CA ALA A 105 -16.75 8.64 -14.13
C ALA A 105 -16.14 9.50 -15.26
N GLU A 106 -16.89 10.44 -15.80
CA GLU A 106 -16.41 11.30 -16.86
C GLU A 106 -15.40 12.31 -16.31
N ILE A 107 -14.16 12.22 -16.81
CA ILE A 107 -13.10 13.16 -16.44
C ILE A 107 -13.39 14.50 -17.12
N PRO A 108 -13.49 15.61 -16.36
CA PRO A 108 -13.79 16.92 -16.92
C PRO A 108 -12.69 17.39 -17.87
N ASN A 109 -13.07 18.18 -18.87
CA ASN A 109 -12.11 18.78 -19.81
C ASN A 109 -11.35 19.91 -19.11
N LEU A 110 -10.04 19.70 -18.90
CA LEU A 110 -9.17 20.66 -18.24
C LEU A 110 -8.60 21.74 -19.18
N ARG A 111 -8.72 21.60 -20.51
CA ARG A 111 -8.16 22.55 -21.49
C ARG A 111 -8.82 23.93 -21.43
N ASN A 112 -10.00 24.04 -20.83
CA ASN A 112 -10.77 25.29 -20.76
C ASN A 112 -10.63 26.03 -19.41
N VAL A 113 -9.75 25.56 -18.50
CA VAL A 113 -9.60 26.14 -17.14
C VAL A 113 -9.32 27.63 -17.16
N SER A 114 -8.52 28.11 -18.12
CA SER A 114 -8.22 29.55 -18.29
C SER A 114 -9.46 30.43 -18.56
N GLN A 115 -10.55 29.85 -19.08
CA GLN A 115 -11.79 30.56 -19.43
C GLN A 115 -12.87 30.45 -18.34
N MET A 116 -12.66 29.59 -17.35
CA MET A 116 -13.61 29.33 -16.26
C MET A 116 -13.54 30.42 -15.18
N THR A 117 -14.65 30.68 -14.52
CA THR A 117 -14.67 31.42 -13.25
C THR A 117 -14.02 30.60 -12.14
N ASP A 118 -13.70 31.21 -11.02
CA ASP A 118 -13.07 30.48 -9.89
C ASP A 118 -14.02 29.44 -9.27
N GLU A 119 -15.33 29.67 -9.32
CA GLU A 119 -16.35 28.71 -8.88
C GLU A 119 -16.41 27.49 -9.81
N GLU A 120 -16.40 27.72 -11.14
CA GLU A 120 -16.34 26.64 -12.13
C GLU A 120 -15.05 25.82 -12.03
N VAL A 121 -13.91 26.46 -11.75
CA VAL A 121 -12.64 25.75 -11.51
C VAL A 121 -12.74 24.88 -10.27
N ALA A 122 -13.32 25.38 -9.19
CA ALA A 122 -13.52 24.62 -7.97
C ALA A 122 -14.44 23.40 -8.19
N ASP A 123 -15.53 23.56 -8.95
CA ASP A 123 -16.43 22.47 -9.31
C ASP A 123 -15.76 21.47 -10.25
N THR A 124 -15.00 21.93 -11.22
CA THR A 124 -14.19 21.06 -12.10
C THR A 124 -13.21 20.23 -11.31
N MET A 125 -12.51 20.83 -10.34
CA MET A 125 -11.59 20.09 -9.48
C MET A 125 -12.29 19.07 -8.59
N ARG A 126 -13.47 19.39 -8.03
CA ARG A 126 -14.29 18.42 -7.28
C ARG A 126 -14.74 17.25 -8.17
N GLN A 127 -15.24 17.55 -9.36
CA GLN A 127 -15.65 16.53 -10.33
C GLN A 127 -14.48 15.64 -10.74
N LEU A 128 -13.33 16.21 -11.02
CA LEU A 128 -12.11 15.47 -11.37
C LEU A 128 -11.73 14.47 -10.27
N LEU A 129 -11.66 14.92 -9.03
CA LEU A 129 -11.28 14.06 -7.89
C LEU A 129 -12.33 12.96 -7.66
N LEU A 130 -13.63 13.25 -7.78
CA LEU A 130 -14.68 12.23 -7.64
C LEU A 130 -14.68 11.25 -8.82
N ALA A 131 -14.47 11.72 -10.05
CA ALA A 131 -14.36 10.85 -11.23
C ALA A 131 -13.22 9.85 -11.11
N LEU A 132 -12.05 10.28 -10.59
CA LEU A 132 -10.91 9.40 -10.38
C LEU A 132 -11.17 8.31 -9.36
N ARG A 133 -11.97 8.59 -8.31
CA ARG A 133 -12.43 7.57 -7.35
C ARG A 133 -13.23 6.48 -8.06
N VAL A 134 -14.18 6.86 -8.92
CA VAL A 134 -15.00 5.90 -9.69
C VAL A 134 -14.15 5.15 -10.71
N TYR A 135 -13.16 5.83 -11.31
CA TYR A 135 -12.22 5.23 -12.24
C TYR A 135 -11.25 4.22 -11.58
N GLY A 136 -11.11 4.27 -10.26
CA GLY A 136 -10.23 3.39 -9.47
C GLY A 136 -8.76 3.81 -9.49
N ALA A 137 -8.49 5.11 -9.67
CA ALA A 137 -7.15 5.67 -9.53
C ALA A 137 -6.80 5.85 -8.05
N SER A 138 -5.54 5.58 -7.68
CA SER A 138 -5.05 5.81 -6.32
C SER A 138 -4.54 7.23 -6.10
N ASP A 139 -3.94 7.83 -7.12
CA ASP A 139 -3.34 9.17 -7.04
C ASP A 139 -3.65 9.98 -8.31
N LEU A 140 -3.82 11.30 -8.13
CA LEU A 140 -3.81 12.31 -9.20
C LEU A 140 -2.63 13.23 -9.01
N HIS A 141 -2.00 13.61 -10.10
CA HIS A 141 -0.92 14.60 -10.13
C HIS A 141 -1.23 15.69 -11.15
N LEU A 142 -1.24 16.93 -10.67
CA LEU A 142 -1.35 18.13 -11.48
C LEU A 142 -0.05 18.94 -11.32
N SER A 143 0.74 19.08 -12.38
CA SER A 143 2.03 19.74 -12.34
C SER A 143 2.17 20.72 -13.49
N SER A 144 2.72 21.91 -13.20
CA SER A 144 2.96 22.95 -14.20
C SER A 144 3.90 22.46 -15.29
N ASN A 145 3.55 22.81 -16.52
CA ASN A 145 4.30 22.45 -17.72
C ASN A 145 4.44 20.93 -17.93
N ALA A 146 3.46 20.16 -17.49
CA ALA A 146 3.37 18.73 -17.71
C ALA A 146 1.91 18.30 -17.97
N PRO A 147 1.66 17.17 -18.66
CA PRO A 147 0.34 16.57 -18.73
C PRO A 147 -0.13 16.12 -17.34
N ALA A 148 -1.43 16.30 -17.03
CA ALA A 148 -2.01 15.70 -15.84
C ALA A 148 -1.90 14.18 -15.92
N PHE A 149 -1.56 13.52 -14.82
CA PHE A 149 -1.47 12.06 -14.77
C PHE A 149 -2.07 11.48 -13.51
N ILE A 150 -2.47 10.23 -13.61
CA ILE A 150 -2.98 9.42 -12.50
C ILE A 150 -2.12 8.19 -12.28
N ARG A 151 -2.23 7.61 -11.10
CA ARG A 151 -1.70 6.28 -10.80
C ARG A 151 -2.85 5.30 -10.62
N LYS A 152 -2.84 4.23 -11.41
CA LYS A 152 -3.81 3.15 -11.32
C LYS A 152 -3.08 1.82 -11.37
N ASN A 153 -3.35 0.93 -10.43
CA ASN A 153 -2.66 -0.38 -10.31
C ASN A 153 -1.12 -0.27 -10.37
N LEU A 154 -0.55 0.75 -9.72
CA LEU A 154 0.88 1.09 -9.70
C LEU A 154 1.42 1.66 -11.03
N LEU A 155 0.64 1.68 -12.11
CA LEU A 155 1.01 2.24 -13.40
C LEU A 155 0.64 3.72 -13.49
N LEU A 156 1.42 4.46 -14.26
CA LEU A 156 1.19 5.87 -14.54
C LEU A 156 0.41 5.99 -15.85
N GLU A 157 -0.75 6.65 -15.79
CA GLU A 157 -1.59 6.97 -16.95
C GLU A 157 -1.70 8.48 -17.09
N ARG A 158 -1.47 9.02 -18.29
CA ARG A 158 -1.69 10.44 -18.59
C ARG A 158 -3.15 10.65 -18.97
N LEU A 159 -3.81 11.65 -18.38
CA LEU A 159 -5.21 11.96 -18.68
C LEU A 159 -5.39 12.53 -20.09
N ASP A 160 -4.48 13.41 -20.51
CA ASP A 160 -4.41 13.95 -21.86
C ASP A 160 -2.93 14.07 -22.26
N PRO A 161 -2.36 13.06 -22.96
CA PRO A 161 -0.95 13.04 -23.32
C PRO A 161 -0.50 14.17 -24.25
N GLU A 162 -1.45 14.71 -25.03
CA GLU A 162 -1.16 15.74 -26.03
C GLU A 162 -1.22 17.17 -25.46
N TRP A 163 -1.70 17.31 -24.23
CA TRP A 163 -1.86 18.62 -23.60
C TRP A 163 -0.98 18.80 -22.38
N VAL A 164 -0.12 19.80 -22.46
CA VAL A 164 0.73 20.27 -21.37
C VAL A 164 0.02 21.39 -20.63
N MET A 165 -0.23 21.22 -19.34
CA MET A 165 -0.96 22.19 -18.53
C MET A 165 -0.13 23.46 -18.30
N PRO A 166 -0.65 24.66 -18.65
CA PRO A 166 -0.02 25.92 -18.30
C PRO A 166 0.06 26.13 -16.78
N ASP A 167 1.12 26.77 -16.30
CA ASP A 167 1.29 27.05 -14.86
C ASP A 167 0.08 27.76 -14.24
N ALA A 168 -0.47 28.77 -14.93
CA ALA A 168 -1.65 29.50 -14.45
C ALA A 168 -2.87 28.61 -14.20
N ASP A 169 -3.11 27.61 -15.06
CA ASP A 169 -4.24 26.67 -14.93
C ASP A 169 -3.99 25.68 -13.78
N VAL A 170 -2.74 25.21 -13.63
CA VAL A 170 -2.35 24.33 -12.53
C VAL A 170 -2.48 25.04 -11.18
N VAL A 171 -2.02 26.29 -11.09
CA VAL A 171 -2.17 27.10 -9.88
C VAL A 171 -3.65 27.28 -9.53
N ARG A 172 -4.50 27.62 -10.50
CA ARG A 172 -5.94 27.79 -10.28
C ARG A 172 -6.58 26.49 -9.77
N LEU A 173 -6.33 25.35 -10.40
CA LEU A 173 -6.87 24.05 -9.98
C LEU A 173 -6.38 23.66 -8.58
N ASN A 174 -5.10 23.74 -8.32
CA ASN A 174 -4.52 23.33 -7.03
C ASN A 174 -4.95 24.25 -5.87
N MET A 175 -5.21 25.54 -6.14
CA MET A 175 -5.69 26.48 -5.12
C MET A 175 -7.21 26.49 -4.98
N ALA A 176 -7.97 25.90 -5.92
CA ALA A 176 -9.42 26.06 -6.01
C ALA A 176 -10.18 25.60 -4.76
N LEU A 177 -9.72 24.53 -4.11
CA LEU A 177 -10.39 23.91 -2.96
C LEU A 177 -9.78 24.32 -1.60
N LEU A 178 -8.79 25.19 -1.58
CA LEU A 178 -8.16 25.68 -0.36
C LEU A 178 -8.98 26.82 0.25
N THR A 179 -9.02 26.88 1.59
CA THR A 179 -9.48 28.06 2.32
C THR A 179 -8.51 29.22 2.15
N GLU A 180 -8.94 30.46 2.39
CA GLU A 180 -8.04 31.60 2.26
C GLU A 180 -6.85 31.53 3.23
N GLU A 181 -7.05 31.03 4.43
CA GLU A 181 -5.99 30.77 5.41
C GLU A 181 -4.97 29.76 4.88
N GLN A 182 -5.42 28.66 4.27
CA GLN A 182 -4.57 27.64 3.67
C GLN A 182 -3.80 28.19 2.46
N ARG A 183 -4.44 29.04 1.63
CA ARG A 183 -3.77 29.72 0.52
C ARG A 183 -2.66 30.63 1.01
N GLU A 184 -2.91 31.39 2.07
CA GLU A 184 -1.91 32.27 2.65
C GLU A 184 -0.77 31.50 3.32
N GLN A 185 -1.08 30.41 4.02
CA GLN A 185 -0.08 29.51 4.58
C GLN A 185 0.81 28.91 3.47
N PHE A 186 0.22 28.40 2.39
CA PHE A 186 0.97 27.86 1.25
C PHE A 186 1.85 28.91 0.56
N ARG A 187 1.36 30.14 0.39
CA ARG A 187 2.19 31.25 -0.17
C ARG A 187 3.42 31.53 0.68
N ARG A 188 3.34 31.31 2.00
CA ARG A 188 4.47 31.54 2.93
C ARG A 188 5.43 30.36 3.00
N SER A 189 4.89 29.11 3.06
CA SER A 189 5.68 27.89 3.24
C SER A 189 6.22 27.33 1.93
N GLN A 190 5.53 27.57 0.81
CA GLN A 190 5.78 27.01 -0.52
C GLN A 190 5.66 25.46 -0.58
N ASP A 191 5.24 24.85 0.50
CA ASP A 191 5.04 23.44 0.68
C ASP A 191 3.90 23.21 1.71
N MET A 192 2.96 22.30 1.42
CA MET A 192 1.82 22.05 2.29
C MET A 192 1.29 20.63 2.13
N ASN A 193 1.00 19.98 3.25
CA ASN A 193 0.25 18.73 3.29
C ASN A 193 -1.06 18.96 4.02
N ILE A 194 -2.19 18.56 3.40
CA ILE A 194 -3.53 18.72 3.98
C ILE A 194 -4.43 17.53 3.64
N GLY A 195 -5.46 17.31 4.45
CA GLY A 195 -6.57 16.42 4.14
C GLY A 195 -7.71 17.19 3.47
N LEU A 196 -8.10 16.82 2.24
CA LEU A 196 -9.29 17.36 1.57
C LEU A 196 -10.46 16.39 1.68
N GLN A 197 -11.64 16.90 2.07
CA GLN A 197 -12.89 16.13 2.12
C GLN A 197 -13.83 16.62 1.03
N ILE A 198 -14.28 15.72 0.14
CA ILE A 198 -15.23 16.03 -0.94
C ILE A 198 -16.37 15.01 -0.88
N GLY A 199 -17.51 15.43 -0.36
CA GLY A 199 -18.61 14.51 -0.06
C GLY A 199 -18.14 13.41 0.90
N LYS A 200 -18.22 12.15 0.46
CA LYS A 200 -17.72 11.00 1.23
C LYS A 200 -16.24 10.69 0.96
N ALA A 201 -15.67 11.20 -0.13
CA ALA A 201 -14.30 10.93 -0.51
C ALA A 201 -13.33 11.84 0.26
N ARG A 202 -12.22 11.26 0.73
CA ARG A 202 -11.12 11.99 1.36
C ARG A 202 -9.83 11.82 0.55
N PHE A 203 -9.06 12.89 0.47
CA PHE A 203 -7.79 12.91 -0.25
C PHE A 203 -6.70 13.47 0.65
N ARG A 204 -5.57 12.78 0.73
CA ARG A 204 -4.33 13.35 1.22
C ARG A 204 -3.73 14.16 0.09
N THR A 205 -3.57 15.45 0.31
CA THR A 205 -3.11 16.39 -0.70
C THR A 205 -1.77 16.99 -0.30
N ALA A 206 -0.79 16.88 -1.19
CA ALA A 206 0.49 17.54 -1.07
C ALA A 206 0.64 18.59 -2.18
N LEU A 207 0.90 19.83 -1.79
CA LEU A 207 1.13 20.94 -2.70
C LEU A 207 2.56 21.45 -2.52
N MET A 208 3.26 21.74 -3.62
CA MET A 208 4.62 22.27 -3.58
C MET A 208 4.93 23.12 -4.80
N PHE A 209 5.93 24.00 -4.67
CA PHE A 209 6.56 24.65 -5.81
C PHE A 209 7.80 23.85 -6.26
N HIS A 210 8.01 23.82 -7.58
CA HIS A 210 9.19 23.25 -8.21
C HIS A 210 9.71 24.19 -9.31
N LYS A 211 10.80 23.82 -9.99
CA LYS A 211 11.47 24.69 -10.98
C LYS A 211 10.58 25.19 -12.12
N ASP A 212 9.54 24.44 -12.47
CA ASP A 212 8.65 24.76 -13.60
C ASP A 212 7.30 25.37 -13.17
N GLY A 213 7.08 25.58 -11.85
CA GLY A 213 5.86 26.14 -11.28
C GLY A 213 5.30 25.33 -10.11
N MET A 214 3.98 25.24 -9.99
CA MET A 214 3.29 24.54 -8.91
C MET A 214 3.00 23.08 -9.24
N SER A 215 3.01 22.23 -8.22
CA SER A 215 2.55 20.84 -8.30
C SER A 215 1.59 20.50 -7.17
N GLY A 216 0.57 19.68 -7.48
CA GLY A 216 -0.35 19.09 -6.54
C GLY A 216 -0.45 17.59 -6.74
N ALA A 217 -0.32 16.82 -5.65
CA ALA A 217 -0.53 15.39 -5.60
C ALA A 217 -1.71 15.08 -4.68
N TYR A 218 -2.69 14.34 -5.20
CA TYR A 218 -3.93 14.00 -4.50
C TYR A 218 -4.05 12.49 -4.40
N ARG A 219 -3.84 11.94 -3.21
CA ARG A 219 -3.99 10.51 -2.94
C ARG A 219 -5.36 10.23 -2.37
N LEU A 220 -6.12 9.35 -3.03
CA LEU A 220 -7.40 8.89 -2.54
C LEU A 220 -7.21 8.02 -1.28
N VAL A 221 -7.93 8.37 -0.23
CA VAL A 221 -8.00 7.57 0.99
C VAL A 221 -9.18 6.61 0.90
N PRO A 222 -9.02 5.33 1.27
CA PRO A 222 -10.13 4.38 1.27
C PRO A 222 -11.31 4.83 2.15
N ASP A 223 -12.53 4.68 1.66
CA ASP A 223 -13.75 5.11 2.38
C ASP A 223 -14.14 4.17 3.53
N ARG A 224 -13.67 2.94 3.47
CA ARG A 224 -14.02 1.88 4.42
C ARG A 224 -12.79 1.49 5.24
N ILE A 225 -13.00 1.41 6.54
CA ILE A 225 -12.00 0.84 7.43
C ILE A 225 -12.06 -0.68 7.27
N MET A 226 -10.93 -1.26 6.90
CA MET A 226 -10.78 -2.71 6.73
C MET A 226 -10.61 -3.37 8.10
N THR A 227 -11.16 -4.56 8.26
CA THR A 227 -10.91 -5.39 9.45
C THR A 227 -9.46 -5.90 9.46
N LEU A 228 -8.97 -6.34 10.62
CA LEU A 228 -7.62 -6.91 10.72
C LEU A 228 -7.44 -8.13 9.78
N GLU A 229 -8.48 -8.96 9.63
CA GLU A 229 -8.47 -10.11 8.73
C GLU A 229 -8.41 -9.69 7.25
N GLU A 230 -9.17 -8.66 6.86
CA GLU A 230 -9.15 -8.11 5.50
C GLU A 230 -7.79 -7.47 5.15
N LEU A 231 -7.10 -6.91 6.12
CA LEU A 231 -5.71 -6.44 5.95
C LEU A 231 -4.74 -7.61 5.73
N GLY A 232 -5.14 -8.82 6.10
CA GLY A 232 -4.36 -10.03 5.96
C GLY A 232 -3.71 -10.53 7.25
N PHE A 233 -4.11 -10.05 8.44
CA PHE A 233 -3.73 -10.73 9.67
C PHE A 233 -4.37 -12.11 9.74
N LEU A 234 -3.59 -13.12 10.15
CA LEU A 234 -4.14 -14.45 10.36
C LEU A 234 -5.12 -14.43 11.55
N PRO A 235 -6.22 -15.21 11.54
CA PRO A 235 -7.27 -15.11 12.56
C PRO A 235 -6.77 -15.23 14.00
N ALA A 236 -5.77 -16.07 14.25
CA ALA A 236 -5.17 -16.22 15.58
C ALA A 236 -4.43 -14.96 16.02
N ASP A 237 -3.69 -14.32 15.11
CA ASP A 237 -2.91 -13.13 15.39
C ASP A 237 -3.81 -11.89 15.49
N ALA A 238 -4.85 -11.79 14.64
CA ALA A 238 -5.88 -10.77 14.77
C ALA A 238 -6.55 -10.81 16.15
N LYS A 239 -6.81 -12.02 16.67
CA LYS A 239 -7.32 -12.20 18.04
C LYS A 239 -6.32 -11.71 19.10
N ASN A 240 -5.03 -11.96 18.91
CA ASN A 240 -3.99 -11.47 19.82
C ASN A 240 -3.88 -9.93 19.78
N ILE A 241 -3.98 -9.31 18.59
CA ILE A 241 -4.00 -7.85 18.46
C ILE A 241 -5.22 -7.26 19.17
N ARG A 242 -6.42 -7.87 19.02
CA ARG A 242 -7.61 -7.43 19.78
C ARG A 242 -7.38 -7.47 21.28
N ARG A 243 -6.73 -8.53 21.80
CA ARG A 243 -6.38 -8.62 23.23
C ARG A 243 -5.43 -7.52 23.69
N LEU A 244 -4.56 -7.00 22.83
CA LEU A 244 -3.74 -5.85 23.17
C LEU A 244 -4.59 -4.58 23.38
N LEU A 245 -5.75 -4.50 22.71
CA LEU A 245 -6.68 -3.38 22.88
C LEU A 245 -7.60 -3.52 24.09
N ASP A 246 -7.62 -4.68 24.76
CA ASP A 246 -8.38 -4.89 25.99
C ASP A 246 -7.66 -4.31 27.24
N TYR A 247 -6.39 -3.90 27.11
CA TYR A 247 -5.67 -3.26 28.20
C TYR A 247 -6.20 -1.84 28.44
N ASN A 248 -6.28 -1.44 29.71
CA ASN A 248 -6.66 -0.08 30.08
C ASN A 248 -5.47 0.89 29.98
N ASN A 249 -4.25 0.40 30.07
CA ASN A 249 -3.03 1.20 29.97
C ASN A 249 -1.90 0.40 29.31
N GLY A 250 -0.90 1.12 28.85
CA GLY A 250 0.32 0.56 28.29
C GLY A 250 0.61 1.09 26.91
N LEU A 251 1.69 0.61 26.31
CA LEU A 251 2.19 1.06 25.01
C LEU A 251 2.06 -0.05 23.96
N ILE A 252 1.41 0.23 22.87
CA ILE A 252 1.36 -0.63 21.67
C ILE A 252 2.06 0.11 20.52
N LEU A 253 2.96 -0.57 19.81
CA LEU A 253 3.68 0.02 18.69
C LEU A 253 3.31 -0.70 17.39
N VAL A 254 2.95 0.10 16.36
CA VAL A 254 2.72 -0.39 15.00
C VAL A 254 3.84 0.16 14.11
N THR A 255 4.69 -0.71 13.58
CA THR A 255 5.91 -0.27 12.91
C THR A 255 6.06 -0.89 11.52
N GLY A 256 6.96 -0.33 10.72
CA GLY A 256 7.22 -0.78 9.37
C GLY A 256 7.72 0.36 8.46
N PRO A 257 8.31 0.05 7.31
CA PRO A 257 8.78 1.06 6.37
C PRO A 257 7.64 1.96 5.86
N LEU A 258 7.99 3.03 5.15
CA LEU A 258 7.01 3.86 4.44
C LEU A 258 6.17 2.99 3.49
N GLY A 259 4.87 3.24 3.43
CA GLY A 259 3.96 2.48 2.58
C GLY A 259 3.67 1.05 3.06
N SER A 260 4.01 0.68 4.28
CA SER A 260 3.72 -0.67 4.84
C SER A 260 2.28 -0.84 5.35
N GLY A 261 1.43 0.18 5.26
CA GLY A 261 0.03 0.14 5.69
C GLY A 261 -0.20 0.41 7.18
N LYS A 262 0.75 1.05 7.89
CA LYS A 262 0.62 1.37 9.34
C LYS A 262 -0.64 2.15 9.67
N THR A 263 -0.92 3.23 8.92
CA THR A 263 -2.12 4.06 9.11
C THR A 263 -3.40 3.26 8.98
N THR A 264 -3.45 2.34 8.01
CA THR A 264 -4.62 1.48 7.80
C THR A 264 -4.79 0.47 8.92
N THR A 265 -3.70 -0.12 9.42
CA THR A 265 -3.72 -1.02 10.58
C THR A 265 -4.13 -0.25 11.85
N LEU A 266 -3.60 0.95 12.05
CA LEU A 266 -3.95 1.83 13.16
C LEU A 266 -5.45 2.15 13.15
N ALA A 267 -5.99 2.54 11.97
CA ALA A 267 -7.41 2.79 11.82
C ALA A 267 -8.27 1.55 12.12
N SER A 268 -7.82 0.37 11.69
CA SER A 268 -8.48 -0.90 12.01
C SER A 268 -8.45 -1.21 13.51
N MET A 269 -7.36 -0.92 14.20
CA MET A 269 -7.26 -1.09 15.67
C MET A 269 -8.18 -0.12 16.40
N ILE A 270 -8.25 1.14 15.98
CA ILE A 270 -9.18 2.14 16.53
C ILE A 270 -10.63 1.65 16.31
N GLU A 271 -10.95 1.16 15.12
CA GLU A 271 -12.28 0.64 14.80
C GLU A 271 -12.66 -0.58 15.66
N VAL A 272 -11.71 -1.44 15.99
CA VAL A 272 -11.92 -2.53 16.95
C VAL A 272 -12.28 -1.98 18.31
N ALA A 273 -11.51 -1.03 18.85
CA ALA A 273 -11.81 -0.39 20.14
C ALA A 273 -13.18 0.31 20.10
N ASN A 274 -13.46 1.07 19.04
CA ASN A 274 -14.70 1.80 18.82
C ASN A 274 -15.97 0.90 18.76
N ASN A 275 -15.81 -0.37 18.37
CA ASN A 275 -16.91 -1.32 18.34
C ASN A 275 -17.04 -2.16 19.63
N THR A 276 -16.02 -2.18 20.51
CA THR A 276 -15.96 -3.09 21.67
C THR A 276 -15.82 -2.39 23.01
N ARG A 277 -15.49 -1.09 23.05
CA ARG A 277 -15.22 -0.29 24.25
C ARG A 277 -16.11 0.95 24.28
N GLU A 278 -16.18 1.59 25.44
CA GLU A 278 -16.91 2.84 25.70
C GLU A 278 -15.96 3.91 26.23
N ASP A 279 -14.88 4.17 25.47
CA ASP A 279 -13.75 4.98 25.89
C ASP A 279 -13.69 6.32 25.14
N HIS A 280 -12.93 7.28 25.67
CA HIS A 280 -12.50 8.47 24.94
C HIS A 280 -11.19 8.20 24.23
N VAL A 281 -11.23 8.20 22.89
CA VAL A 281 -10.07 8.02 22.02
C VAL A 281 -9.63 9.35 21.45
N ILE A 282 -8.40 9.78 21.72
CA ILE A 282 -7.81 10.98 21.10
C ILE A 282 -6.73 10.53 20.13
N THR A 283 -6.83 10.95 18.84
CA THR A 283 -5.78 10.75 17.87
C THR A 283 -5.03 12.04 17.58
N VAL A 284 -3.74 11.92 17.28
CA VAL A 284 -2.89 13.02 16.80
C VAL A 284 -2.21 12.54 15.50
N GLU A 285 -2.51 13.21 14.40
CA GLU A 285 -2.15 12.76 13.05
C GLU A 285 -1.63 13.91 12.17
N ASP A 286 -0.81 13.61 11.18
CA ASP A 286 -0.24 14.58 10.22
C ASP A 286 -0.18 14.02 8.79
N PRO A 287 -1.21 14.26 7.95
CA PRO A 287 -2.58 14.69 8.31
C PRO A 287 -3.47 13.51 8.76
N ILE A 288 -4.73 13.79 9.14
CA ILE A 288 -5.76 12.77 9.32
C ILE A 288 -6.05 12.12 7.96
N GLU A 289 -5.65 10.84 7.78
CA GLU A 289 -5.93 10.10 6.56
C GLU A 289 -7.33 9.48 6.61
N ILE A 290 -7.67 8.74 7.66
CA ILE A 290 -8.94 8.01 7.79
C ILE A 290 -9.79 8.65 8.88
N VAL A 291 -10.97 9.15 8.50
CA VAL A 291 -11.91 9.74 9.45
C VAL A 291 -12.67 8.64 10.18
N GLN A 292 -12.56 8.64 11.50
CA GLN A 292 -13.27 7.72 12.38
C GLN A 292 -14.60 8.33 12.82
N LYS A 293 -15.66 7.53 12.79
CA LYS A 293 -16.97 7.94 13.35
C LYS A 293 -17.13 7.33 14.74
N SER A 294 -17.45 8.13 15.72
CA SER A 294 -17.78 7.66 17.08
C SER A 294 -18.93 6.65 17.03
N LYS A 295 -18.79 5.54 17.76
CA LYS A 295 -19.76 4.47 17.92
C LYS A 295 -19.93 4.14 19.42
N GLY A 296 -19.20 3.13 19.94
CA GLY A 296 -19.08 2.90 21.37
C GLY A 296 -18.16 3.91 22.03
N CYS A 297 -17.03 4.21 21.37
CA CYS A 297 -16.09 5.21 21.84
C CYS A 297 -16.46 6.63 21.35
N GLN A 298 -16.10 7.64 22.15
CA GLN A 298 -16.00 9.02 21.69
C GLN A 298 -14.63 9.20 21.02
N ILE A 299 -14.60 9.53 19.73
CA ILE A 299 -13.35 9.72 18.98
C ILE A 299 -13.12 11.18 18.68
N THR A 300 -11.97 11.68 19.12
CA THR A 300 -11.48 13.05 18.91
C THR A 300 -10.21 13.01 18.10
N GLN A 301 -10.28 13.31 16.79
CA GLN A 301 -9.12 13.34 15.91
C GLN A 301 -8.54 14.75 15.82
N ARG A 302 -7.23 14.89 16.01
CA ARG A 302 -6.51 16.17 15.97
C ARG A 302 -5.43 16.14 14.89
N GLU A 303 -5.54 17.03 13.92
CA GLU A 303 -4.59 17.19 12.83
C GLU A 303 -3.52 18.24 13.18
N ILE A 304 -2.26 17.92 12.95
CA ILE A 304 -1.14 18.87 13.06
C ILE A 304 -1.30 19.96 12.01
N GLY A 305 -0.99 21.20 12.40
CA GLY A 305 -1.13 22.37 11.52
C GLY A 305 -2.52 22.97 11.48
N THR A 306 -3.57 22.14 11.64
CA THR A 306 -4.97 22.58 11.64
C THR A 306 -5.56 22.68 13.04
N CYS A 307 -5.46 21.63 13.83
CA CYS A 307 -6.03 21.55 15.18
C CYS A 307 -5.00 21.81 16.28
N THR A 308 -3.73 21.64 16.00
CA THR A 308 -2.63 21.77 16.96
C THR A 308 -1.33 22.11 16.23
N LYS A 309 -0.36 22.65 16.95
CA LYS A 309 0.91 23.12 16.36
C LYS A 309 1.96 22.02 16.18
N SER A 310 1.93 20.98 17.02
CA SER A 310 2.92 19.90 17.03
C SER A 310 2.38 18.67 17.77
N TYR A 311 3.01 17.52 17.57
CA TYR A 311 2.74 16.30 18.34
C TYR A 311 2.89 16.53 19.84
N HIS A 312 3.98 17.17 20.29
CA HIS A 312 4.21 17.50 21.71
C HIS A 312 3.06 18.34 22.29
N ALA A 313 2.67 19.43 21.62
CA ALA A 313 1.59 20.29 22.08
C ALA A 313 0.24 19.54 22.12
N ALA A 314 -0.01 18.68 21.12
CA ALA A 314 -1.22 17.88 21.05
C ALA A 314 -1.31 16.86 22.18
N LEU A 315 -0.23 16.13 22.48
CA LEU A 315 -0.17 15.14 23.56
C LEU A 315 -0.32 15.78 24.93
N LYS A 316 0.36 16.92 25.16
CA LYS A 316 0.21 17.67 26.40
C LYS A 316 -1.22 18.18 26.60
N GLY A 317 -1.93 18.53 25.53
CA GLY A 317 -3.34 18.87 25.56
C GLY A 317 -4.21 17.64 25.81
N ALA A 318 -3.95 16.53 25.09
CA ALA A 318 -4.70 15.29 25.21
C ALA A 318 -4.76 14.77 26.65
N LEU A 319 -3.65 14.77 27.36
CA LEU A 319 -3.56 14.34 28.78
C LEU A 319 -4.45 15.15 29.78
N ARG A 320 -5.11 16.22 29.29
CA ARG A 320 -6.02 17.05 30.11
C ARG A 320 -7.48 16.93 29.68
N GLU A 321 -7.73 16.12 28.64
CA GLU A 321 -9.04 15.90 28.03
C GLU A 321 -9.66 14.57 28.47
N ASP A 322 -9.16 13.96 29.55
CA ASP A 322 -9.61 12.68 30.09
C ASP A 322 -9.68 11.56 29.05
N PRO A 323 -8.58 11.26 28.34
CA PRO A 323 -8.55 10.19 27.37
C PRO A 323 -8.28 8.83 28.02
N ASP A 324 -8.93 7.78 27.53
CA ASP A 324 -8.58 6.40 27.86
C ASP A 324 -7.54 5.85 26.87
N ILE A 325 -7.70 6.19 25.58
CA ILE A 325 -6.82 5.76 24.49
C ILE A 325 -6.23 6.98 23.78
N ILE A 326 -4.91 7.01 23.66
CA ILE A 326 -4.18 8.03 22.90
C ILE A 326 -3.52 7.36 21.70
N VAL A 327 -3.80 7.86 20.50
CA VAL A 327 -3.23 7.35 19.25
C VAL A 327 -2.31 8.39 18.65
N ILE A 328 -1.06 8.01 18.40
CA ILE A 328 -0.01 8.88 17.87
C ILE A 328 0.34 8.40 16.44
N GLY A 329 0.00 9.22 15.45
CA GLY A 329 0.23 8.90 14.05
C GLY A 329 1.68 8.58 13.75
N GLU A 330 2.63 9.37 14.28
CA GLU A 330 4.06 9.16 14.13
C GLU A 330 4.87 9.63 15.35
N MET A 331 5.82 8.79 15.78
CA MET A 331 6.71 9.06 16.93
C MET A 331 8.15 9.29 16.42
N HIS A 332 8.48 10.55 16.08
CA HIS A 332 9.76 10.87 15.45
C HIS A 332 10.82 11.40 16.41
N ASP A 333 10.41 12.19 17.38
CA ASP A 333 11.29 12.96 18.25
C ASP A 333 11.23 12.49 19.70
N LEU A 334 12.25 12.90 20.45
CA LEU A 334 12.43 12.53 21.85
C LEU A 334 11.22 12.92 22.70
N GLU A 335 10.71 14.14 22.54
CA GLU A 335 9.62 14.67 23.38
C GLU A 335 8.32 13.88 23.15
N THR A 336 8.02 13.51 21.88
CA THR A 336 6.85 12.70 21.55
C THR A 336 6.96 11.30 22.15
N ILE A 337 8.15 10.65 22.05
CA ILE A 337 8.39 9.31 22.60
C ILE A 337 8.33 9.33 24.13
N GLU A 338 8.92 10.34 24.79
CA GLU A 338 8.89 10.51 26.24
C GLU A 338 7.45 10.67 26.75
N ASN A 339 6.66 11.53 26.11
CA ASN A 339 5.26 11.73 26.46
C ASN A 339 4.42 10.46 26.27
N ALA A 340 4.67 9.70 25.19
CA ALA A 340 3.99 8.44 24.92
C ALA A 340 4.28 7.38 26.00
N ILE A 341 5.55 7.22 26.40
CA ILE A 341 5.94 6.31 27.47
C ILE A 341 5.32 6.74 28.79
N THR A 342 5.43 8.03 29.14
CA THR A 342 4.86 8.58 30.39
C THR A 342 3.35 8.40 30.44
N ALA A 343 2.62 8.71 29.37
CA ALA A 343 1.18 8.50 29.27
C ALA A 343 0.80 7.03 29.48
N SER A 344 1.57 6.11 28.88
CA SER A 344 1.34 4.67 28.98
C SER A 344 1.55 4.12 30.40
N GLU A 345 2.39 4.75 31.22
CA GLU A 345 2.57 4.41 32.64
C GLU A 345 1.52 5.03 33.55
N THR A 346 1.04 6.23 33.19
CA THR A 346 0.13 7.00 34.03
C THR A 346 -1.36 6.67 33.82
N GLY A 347 -1.68 5.58 33.14
CA GLY A 347 -3.04 5.05 33.11
C GLY A 347 -3.70 5.02 31.72
N HIS A 348 -3.02 5.49 30.67
CA HIS A 348 -3.58 5.55 29.32
C HIS A 348 -3.08 4.41 28.42
N LEU A 349 -3.94 3.88 27.57
CA LEU A 349 -3.51 3.00 26.47
C LEU A 349 -2.99 3.85 25.31
N VAL A 350 -1.70 3.78 25.05
CA VAL A 350 -1.05 4.54 23.98
C VAL A 350 -0.76 3.63 22.80
N ILE A 351 -1.17 4.02 21.60
CA ILE A 351 -0.88 3.33 20.36
C ILE A 351 -0.08 4.29 19.47
N GLY A 352 1.16 3.93 19.14
CA GLY A 352 2.04 4.81 18.34
C GLY A 352 2.66 4.11 17.14
N THR A 353 3.11 4.88 16.13
CA THR A 353 3.82 4.31 15.00
C THR A 353 5.27 4.77 14.90
N LEU A 354 6.11 3.88 14.32
CA LEU A 354 7.52 4.13 13.99
C LEU A 354 7.87 3.51 12.62
N HIS A 355 9.03 3.87 12.06
CA HIS A 355 9.48 3.40 10.73
C HIS A 355 10.50 2.24 10.78
N THR A 356 10.52 1.47 11.85
CA THR A 356 11.43 0.35 12.06
C THR A 356 10.88 -0.96 11.48
N CYS A 357 11.77 -1.90 11.11
CA CYS A 357 11.40 -3.09 10.34
C CYS A 357 11.23 -4.36 11.21
N ASP A 358 11.61 -4.33 12.48
CA ASP A 358 11.50 -5.43 13.44
C ASP A 358 11.41 -4.92 14.87
N ALA A 359 10.99 -5.78 15.82
CA ALA A 359 10.75 -5.42 17.21
C ALA A 359 12.03 -5.00 17.96
N GLY A 360 13.17 -5.65 17.67
CA GLY A 360 14.45 -5.31 18.28
C GLY A 360 14.91 -3.91 17.90
N ASN A 361 14.88 -3.59 16.61
CA ASN A 361 15.20 -2.25 16.11
C ASN A 361 14.18 -1.20 16.55
N THR A 362 12.91 -1.58 16.72
CA THR A 362 11.87 -0.69 17.29
C THR A 362 12.25 -0.26 18.69
N LEU A 363 12.58 -1.21 19.55
CA LEU A 363 12.99 -0.92 20.93
C LEU A 363 14.29 -0.15 21.01
N ASN A 364 15.28 -0.49 20.18
CA ASN A 364 16.51 0.30 20.08
C ASN A 364 16.19 1.75 19.70
N ARG A 365 15.35 1.97 18.67
CA ARG A 365 14.98 3.34 18.25
C ARG A 365 14.29 4.14 19.33
N VAL A 366 13.41 3.50 20.12
CA VAL A 366 12.74 4.15 21.27
C VAL A 366 13.76 4.55 22.35
N LEU A 367 14.79 3.74 22.57
CA LEU A 367 15.81 3.97 23.61
C LEU A 367 16.90 4.95 23.17
N ASP A 368 17.33 4.88 21.91
CA ASP A 368 18.48 5.61 21.37
C ASP A 368 18.23 7.12 21.23
N VAL A 369 16.97 7.56 21.23
CA VAL A 369 16.66 9.00 21.23
C VAL A 369 16.99 9.67 22.56
N PHE A 370 17.09 8.89 23.65
CA PHE A 370 17.38 9.42 24.99
C PHE A 370 18.89 9.48 25.28
N PRO A 371 19.33 10.50 26.05
CA PRO A 371 20.69 10.56 26.55
C PRO A 371 21.08 9.26 27.29
N PRO A 372 22.33 8.79 27.18
CA PRO A 372 22.77 7.53 27.82
C PRO A 372 22.47 7.43 29.32
N ALA A 373 22.52 8.53 30.04
CA ALA A 373 22.22 8.57 31.48
C ALA A 373 20.75 8.25 31.80
N GLN A 374 19.83 8.52 30.90
CA GLN A 374 18.39 8.29 31.08
C GLN A 374 17.96 6.91 30.57
N GLN A 375 18.70 6.29 29.66
CA GLN A 375 18.33 5.02 29.03
C GLN A 375 17.99 3.89 30.01
N PRO A 376 18.70 3.69 31.15
CA PRO A 376 18.31 2.65 32.11
C PRO A 376 16.91 2.84 32.70
N GLN A 377 16.54 4.08 33.00
CA GLN A 377 15.20 4.43 33.50
C GLN A 377 14.14 4.18 32.40
N ILE A 378 14.38 4.66 31.17
CA ILE A 378 13.46 4.50 30.05
C ILE A 378 13.28 3.02 29.70
N ARG A 379 14.34 2.17 29.77
CA ARG A 379 14.22 0.72 29.62
C ARG A 379 13.28 0.12 30.65
N ALA A 380 13.41 0.49 31.91
CA ALA A 380 12.53 0.00 32.95
C ALA A 380 11.07 0.40 32.73
N MET A 381 10.82 1.67 32.39
CA MET A 381 9.50 2.19 32.05
C MET A 381 8.91 1.47 30.83
N THR A 382 9.66 1.36 29.75
CA THR A 382 9.23 0.67 28.53
C THR A 382 8.94 -0.80 28.80
N ALA A 383 9.79 -1.49 29.58
CA ALA A 383 9.57 -2.90 29.93
C ALA A 383 8.26 -3.12 30.71
N GLY A 384 7.88 -2.16 31.58
CA GLY A 384 6.65 -2.22 32.36
C GLY A 384 5.39 -1.85 31.57
N SER A 385 5.49 -0.82 30.73
CA SER A 385 4.35 -0.27 30.02
C SER A 385 4.08 -0.95 28.66
N LEU A 386 5.07 -1.48 27.96
CA LEU A 386 4.88 -2.13 26.66
C LEU A 386 3.87 -3.27 26.75
N ARG A 387 2.92 -3.34 25.83
CA ARG A 387 1.97 -4.46 25.65
C ARG A 387 2.32 -5.31 24.45
N GLY A 388 2.66 -4.70 23.32
CA GLY A 388 3.06 -5.41 22.11
C GLY A 388 3.62 -4.51 21.04
N ILE A 389 4.25 -5.15 20.04
CA ILE A 389 4.76 -4.49 18.83
C ILE A 389 4.29 -5.30 17.62
N VAL A 390 3.69 -4.60 16.66
CA VAL A 390 3.31 -5.13 15.35
C VAL A 390 4.24 -4.52 14.31
N CYS A 391 5.22 -5.29 13.81
CA CYS A 391 6.08 -4.82 12.72
C CYS A 391 5.57 -5.39 11.41
N GLN A 392 5.25 -4.55 10.42
CA GLN A 392 4.59 -4.98 9.20
C GLN A 392 5.24 -4.47 7.91
N ARG A 393 4.99 -5.18 6.82
CA ARG A 393 5.30 -4.77 5.45
C ARG A 393 4.26 -5.30 4.49
N LEU A 394 4.08 -4.64 3.34
CA LEU A 394 3.25 -5.15 2.26
C LEU A 394 4.06 -6.10 1.38
N VAL A 395 3.41 -7.20 0.97
CA VAL A 395 3.96 -8.19 0.05
C VAL A 395 2.90 -8.56 -0.99
N PRO A 396 3.29 -9.00 -2.21
CA PRO A 396 2.36 -9.45 -3.23
C PRO A 396 1.50 -10.63 -2.74
N ALA A 397 0.18 -10.54 -2.92
CA ALA A 397 -0.76 -11.60 -2.62
C ALA A 397 -0.87 -12.59 -3.79
N ALA A 398 -1.18 -13.86 -3.51
CA ALA A 398 -1.27 -14.92 -4.52
C ALA A 398 -2.39 -14.69 -5.56
N ASN A 399 -3.46 -14.00 -5.16
CA ASN A 399 -4.61 -13.67 -6.00
C ASN A 399 -4.57 -12.25 -6.59
N GLY A 400 -3.40 -11.63 -6.59
CA GLY A 400 -3.19 -10.25 -7.00
C GLY A 400 -3.38 -9.23 -5.88
N GLY A 401 -2.85 -8.01 -6.08
CA GLY A 401 -2.83 -6.97 -5.08
C GLY A 401 -1.77 -7.22 -3.99
N LEU A 402 -2.01 -6.66 -2.80
CA LEU A 402 -1.08 -6.68 -1.68
C LEU A 402 -1.73 -7.25 -0.42
N THR A 403 -0.94 -7.93 0.40
CA THR A 403 -1.29 -8.37 1.76
C THR A 403 -0.18 -7.99 2.72
N ILE A 404 -0.47 -7.90 4.02
CA ILE A 404 0.58 -7.62 5.01
C ILE A 404 1.33 -8.90 5.38
N ALA A 405 2.65 -8.81 5.48
CA ALA A 405 3.48 -9.73 6.26
C ALA A 405 3.94 -9.02 7.51
N TYR A 406 3.94 -9.69 8.64
CA TYR A 406 4.17 -9.04 9.94
C TYR A 406 4.94 -9.91 10.91
N GLU A 407 5.48 -9.23 11.90
CA GLU A 407 6.05 -9.78 13.13
C GLU A 407 5.20 -9.27 14.29
N LEU A 408 4.85 -10.15 15.22
CA LEU A 408 4.08 -9.81 16.41
C LEU A 408 4.86 -10.18 17.66
N LEU A 409 5.22 -9.17 18.45
CA LEU A 409 5.80 -9.33 19.77
C LEU A 409 4.74 -9.03 20.82
N ILE A 410 4.57 -9.93 21.77
CA ILE A 410 3.73 -9.74 22.97
C ILE A 410 4.67 -9.58 24.16
N ASN A 411 4.48 -8.56 24.98
CA ASN A 411 5.31 -8.36 26.15
C ASN A 411 4.97 -9.39 27.24
N THR A 412 5.84 -10.38 27.36
CA THR A 412 5.83 -11.37 28.44
C THR A 412 6.89 -10.99 29.48
N VAL A 413 6.87 -11.64 30.65
CA VAL A 413 7.90 -11.43 31.67
C VAL A 413 9.31 -11.65 31.10
N ALA A 414 9.49 -12.65 30.20
CA ALA A 414 10.78 -12.87 29.56
C ALA A 414 11.21 -11.70 28.65
N VAL A 415 10.26 -11.16 27.86
CA VAL A 415 10.50 -10.00 27.00
C VAL A 415 10.82 -8.76 27.86
N ALA A 416 10.02 -8.48 28.89
CA ALA A 416 10.24 -7.36 29.82
C ALA A 416 11.63 -7.40 30.46
N ASN A 417 12.10 -8.59 30.89
CA ASN A 417 13.44 -8.75 31.44
C ASN A 417 14.53 -8.44 30.41
N LEU A 418 14.39 -8.91 29.15
CA LEU A 418 15.33 -8.62 28.08
C LEU A 418 15.41 -7.11 27.77
N ILE A 419 14.27 -6.41 27.80
CA ILE A 419 14.21 -4.95 27.61
C ILE A 419 14.94 -4.25 28.78
N SER A 420 14.61 -4.59 30.03
CA SER A 420 15.22 -3.99 31.22
C SER A 420 16.74 -4.20 31.27
N GLU A 421 17.21 -5.39 30.89
CA GLU A 421 18.63 -5.74 30.88
C GLU A 421 19.38 -5.22 29.63
N GLY A 422 18.67 -4.65 28.63
CA GLY A 422 19.25 -4.19 27.37
C GLY A 422 19.71 -5.32 26.45
N LYS A 423 19.21 -6.55 26.64
CA LYS A 423 19.58 -7.73 25.85
C LYS A 423 18.65 -7.92 24.62
N LEU A 424 18.39 -6.86 23.88
CA LEU A 424 17.42 -6.84 22.78
C LEU A 424 17.80 -7.80 21.64
N TYR A 425 19.07 -8.14 21.48
CA TYR A 425 19.55 -9.13 20.49
C TYR A 425 18.98 -10.53 20.71
N GLN A 426 18.47 -10.87 21.92
CA GLN A 426 17.85 -12.16 22.23
C GLN A 426 16.34 -12.19 21.91
N LEU A 427 15.72 -11.07 21.58
CA LEU A 427 14.27 -10.98 21.34
C LEU A 427 13.82 -11.90 20.20
N LYS A 428 14.55 -11.94 19.09
CA LYS A 428 14.18 -12.80 17.95
C LYS A 428 14.08 -14.27 18.37
N ALA A 429 15.04 -14.79 19.13
CA ALA A 429 15.02 -16.14 19.63
C ALA A 429 13.84 -16.38 20.61
N THR A 430 13.58 -15.42 21.50
CA THR A 430 12.45 -15.46 22.44
C THR A 430 11.12 -15.47 21.70
N MET A 431 10.97 -14.70 20.63
CA MET A 431 9.77 -14.67 19.80
C MET A 431 9.54 -15.99 19.05
N GLN A 432 10.61 -16.61 18.51
CA GLN A 432 10.53 -17.90 17.81
C GLN A 432 9.93 -19.01 18.69
N ILE A 433 10.30 -19.04 19.97
CA ILE A 433 9.75 -20.02 20.93
C ILE A 433 8.45 -19.55 21.59
N GLY A 434 8.13 -18.27 21.47
CA GLY A 434 6.97 -17.61 22.09
C GLY A 434 5.64 -17.79 21.34
N SER A 435 5.53 -18.68 20.39
CA SER A 435 4.30 -18.90 19.58
C SER A 435 3.06 -19.20 20.43
N LYS A 436 3.23 -19.92 21.56
CA LYS A 436 2.12 -20.19 22.50
C LYS A 436 1.60 -18.91 23.19
N ALA A 437 2.44 -17.90 23.33
CA ALA A 437 2.06 -16.58 23.86
C ALA A 437 1.47 -15.67 22.77
N GLY A 438 1.38 -16.13 21.53
CA GLY A 438 0.84 -15.38 20.39
C GLY A 438 1.90 -14.54 19.65
N MET A 439 3.20 -14.80 19.88
CA MET A 439 4.28 -14.16 19.15
C MET A 439 4.58 -14.89 17.85
N CYS A 440 4.98 -14.13 16.81
CA CYS A 440 5.52 -14.70 15.58
C CYS A 440 6.60 -13.78 15.01
N THR A 441 7.63 -14.37 14.41
CA THR A 441 8.58 -13.63 13.57
C THR A 441 8.02 -13.47 12.17
N ILE A 442 8.55 -12.49 11.42
CA ILE A 442 8.10 -12.26 10.04
C ILE A 442 8.32 -13.49 9.14
N ASP A 443 9.43 -14.23 9.34
CA ASP A 443 9.72 -15.44 8.58
C ASP A 443 8.68 -16.55 8.87
N GLN A 444 8.29 -16.73 10.14
CA GLN A 444 7.21 -17.66 10.52
C GLN A 444 5.86 -17.25 9.93
N ASN A 445 5.54 -15.97 9.97
CA ASN A 445 4.30 -15.45 9.40
C ASN A 445 4.25 -15.67 7.87
N LEU A 446 5.31 -15.36 7.15
CA LEU A 446 5.41 -15.61 5.70
C LEU A 446 5.23 -17.10 5.38
N PHE A 447 5.81 -17.99 6.18
CA PHE A 447 5.64 -19.43 6.00
C PHE A 447 4.19 -19.88 6.19
N GLU A 448 3.52 -19.41 7.25
CA GLU A 448 2.11 -19.74 7.50
C GLU A 448 1.20 -19.17 6.40
N LYS A 449 1.45 -17.93 5.93
CA LYS A 449 0.71 -17.34 4.82
C LYS A 449 0.90 -18.11 3.51
N PHE A 450 2.12 -18.57 3.24
CA PHE A 450 2.38 -19.43 2.10
C PHE A 450 1.59 -20.75 2.19
N LYS A 451 1.61 -21.44 3.34
CA LYS A 451 0.82 -22.67 3.56
C LYS A 451 -0.68 -22.44 3.41
N ALA A 452 -1.16 -21.29 3.84
CA ALA A 452 -2.56 -20.88 3.69
C ALA A 452 -2.94 -20.45 2.25
N GLY A 453 -1.97 -20.36 1.34
CA GLY A 453 -2.20 -19.93 -0.04
C GLY A 453 -2.42 -18.42 -0.23
N HIS A 454 -2.13 -17.60 0.78
CA HIS A 454 -2.29 -16.13 0.71
C HIS A 454 -1.17 -15.48 -0.11
N ILE A 455 0.02 -16.09 -0.15
CA ILE A 455 1.17 -15.64 -0.94
C ILE A 455 1.79 -16.82 -1.70
N THR A 456 2.50 -16.54 -2.78
CA THR A 456 3.21 -17.58 -3.54
C THR A 456 4.52 -17.98 -2.84
N ALA A 457 5.08 -19.14 -3.22
CA ALA A 457 6.39 -19.57 -2.74
C ALA A 457 7.49 -18.57 -3.11
N GLU A 458 7.41 -18.00 -4.31
CA GLU A 458 8.33 -16.98 -4.81
C GLU A 458 8.28 -15.72 -3.93
N THR A 459 7.08 -15.20 -3.66
CA THR A 459 6.88 -14.07 -2.75
C THR A 459 7.45 -14.39 -1.36
N ALA A 460 7.16 -15.57 -0.80
CA ALA A 460 7.66 -15.97 0.51
C ALA A 460 9.20 -15.98 0.53
N LEU A 461 9.85 -16.61 -0.45
CA LEU A 461 11.31 -16.70 -0.54
C LEU A 461 11.99 -15.35 -0.76
N ALA A 462 11.37 -14.43 -1.52
CA ALA A 462 11.92 -13.10 -1.78
C ALA A 462 11.98 -12.21 -0.51
N TYR A 463 11.06 -12.41 0.42
CA TYR A 463 10.93 -11.58 1.63
C TYR A 463 11.48 -12.22 2.91
N MET A 464 11.80 -13.52 2.90
CA MET A 464 12.39 -14.24 4.04
C MET A 464 13.87 -13.98 4.18
N ARG A 465 14.35 -14.07 5.43
CA ARG A 465 15.76 -13.93 5.78
C ARG A 465 16.32 -15.11 6.57
N ASP A 466 15.46 -15.91 7.21
CA ASP A 466 15.89 -17.04 8.03
C ASP A 466 16.12 -18.29 7.17
N ALA A 467 17.38 -18.72 7.06
CA ALA A 467 17.78 -19.85 6.23
C ALA A 467 17.03 -21.16 6.60
N SER A 468 16.74 -21.35 7.88
CA SER A 468 16.05 -22.55 8.35
C SER A 468 14.58 -22.60 7.87
N VAL A 469 13.91 -21.44 7.80
CA VAL A 469 12.53 -21.31 7.30
C VAL A 469 12.50 -21.40 5.78
N ILE A 470 13.50 -20.81 5.09
CA ILE A 470 13.68 -20.95 3.64
C ILE A 470 13.80 -22.44 3.24
N ASP A 471 14.61 -23.22 3.98
CA ASP A 471 14.75 -24.66 3.73
C ASP A 471 13.44 -25.44 3.99
N GLN A 472 12.64 -25.01 4.96
CA GLN A 472 11.31 -25.58 5.18
C GLN A 472 10.38 -25.34 4.00
N ILE A 473 10.35 -24.13 3.42
CA ILE A 473 9.55 -23.84 2.21
C ILE A 473 9.99 -24.71 1.05
N LYS A 474 11.29 -24.76 0.76
CA LYS A 474 11.82 -25.60 -0.35
C LYS A 474 11.40 -27.07 -0.19
N LYS A 475 11.50 -27.61 1.01
CA LYS A 475 11.04 -28.97 1.30
C LYS A 475 9.52 -29.12 1.12
N TYR A 476 8.73 -28.15 1.57
CA TYR A 476 7.28 -28.17 1.44
C TYR A 476 6.85 -28.15 -0.03
N VAL A 477 7.45 -27.24 -0.84
CA VAL A 477 7.19 -27.16 -2.29
C VAL A 477 7.53 -28.48 -2.97
N ALA A 478 8.70 -29.07 -2.70
CA ALA A 478 9.10 -30.35 -3.28
C ALA A 478 8.14 -31.49 -2.95
N VAL A 479 7.62 -31.52 -1.70
CA VAL A 479 6.63 -32.52 -1.26
C VAL A 479 5.28 -32.32 -1.97
N GLU A 480 4.82 -31.07 -2.12
CA GLU A 480 3.55 -30.79 -2.81
C GLU A 480 3.63 -31.09 -4.31
N GLU A 481 4.75 -30.80 -4.96
CA GLU A 481 5.00 -31.16 -6.36
C GLU A 481 5.01 -32.69 -6.52
N ALA A 482 5.68 -33.42 -5.64
CA ALA A 482 5.67 -34.89 -5.64
C ALA A 482 4.25 -35.46 -5.48
N LYS A 483 3.44 -34.90 -4.57
CA LYS A 483 2.03 -35.30 -4.39
C LYS A 483 1.19 -35.06 -5.65
N LYS A 484 1.34 -33.90 -6.30
CA LYS A 484 0.66 -33.57 -7.56
C LYS A 484 1.05 -34.55 -8.68
N LEU A 485 2.33 -34.90 -8.78
CA LEU A 485 2.83 -35.85 -9.78
C LEU A 485 2.25 -37.26 -9.57
N VAL A 486 2.15 -37.71 -8.30
CA VAL A 486 1.55 -38.99 -7.95
C VAL A 486 0.04 -38.99 -8.22
N ALA A 487 -0.67 -37.92 -7.87
CA ALA A 487 -2.09 -37.76 -8.16
C ALA A 487 -2.38 -37.78 -9.68
N ALA A 488 -1.57 -37.07 -10.46
CA ALA A 488 -1.69 -37.07 -11.92
C ALA A 488 -1.46 -38.45 -12.53
N LYS A 489 -0.44 -39.21 -12.05
CA LYS A 489 -0.17 -40.59 -12.48
C LYS A 489 -1.31 -41.55 -12.10
N THR A 490 -1.93 -41.35 -10.94
CA THR A 490 -3.05 -42.18 -10.49
C THR A 490 -4.34 -41.92 -11.27
N ALA A 491 -4.59 -40.62 -11.61
CA ALA A 491 -5.72 -40.24 -12.46
C ALA A 491 -5.56 -40.75 -13.90
N ALA A 492 -4.33 -40.74 -14.45
CA ALA A 492 -4.05 -41.30 -15.77
C ALA A 492 -4.22 -42.83 -15.81
N LYS A 493 -3.91 -43.55 -14.68
CA LYS A 493 -4.16 -45.00 -14.59
C LYS A 493 -5.65 -45.40 -14.44
N LYS A 494 -6.51 -44.50 -13.95
CA LYS A 494 -7.98 -44.73 -13.85
C LYS A 494 -8.73 -44.46 -15.15
N LYS A 495 -8.09 -43.80 -16.14
CA LYS A 495 -8.66 -43.53 -17.46
C LYS A 495 -8.25 -44.54 -18.53
N LYS A 496 -7.38 -45.47 -18.22
CA LYS A 496 -7.09 -46.69 -18.99
C LYS A 496 -7.82 -47.89 -18.39
#